data_63863433fddeecaf0e6d04a976f22d66
#
_entry.id   63863433fddeecaf0e6d04a976f22d66
#
_cell.length_a   1.000
_cell.length_b   1.000
_cell.length_c   1.000
_cell.angle_alpha   90.00
_cell.angle_beta   90.00
_cell.angle_gamma   90.00
#
_symmetry.space_group_name_H-M   'P 1'
#
loop_
_entity.id
_entity.type
_entity.pdbx_description
1 polymer ?
#
loop_
_entity_poly.entity_id
_entity_poly.type
_entity_poly.pdbx_seq_one_letter_code
_entity_poly.pdbx_strand_id
1 'polypeptide(L)'
;CQGEKKSKGNQNQITVDNAQSRNTTGPKYVKSVQFVYPMKFDTCQFNEELKIVYANNKHYKIDSAHLFFNQKQIATLDSATREFVFKIPKEKCGTNTLKVIAFHPNNKCGVATQSFIVKPDKAPKSLQYQLVKTYSHATDASTQGLVYIDGIIYEGTGIKGQSTLRKIDLENNKTLAMLGLDSQYFGEGITVYKDKIYQLTWTSQKAFVYDLASFTLLTTFDYSMEQGWGLTTMGAKLVMSDGSHNLYHLDPNLFSVVKTVEVFDNKGPVTNLNELEYINGYIWANEWLTDRIVIIDPQSGEVIEELLLPNLLTASERAKL
;
A
#
# COMPACT_ATOMS: atom_id res chain seq x y z
N CYS A 1 -18.48 63.32 -39.21
CA CYS A 1 -19.05 63.27 -40.58
C CYS A 1 -19.42 61.84 -40.87
N GLN A 2 -20.70 61.58 -40.90
CA GLN A 2 -21.53 61.00 -41.94
C GLN A 2 -21.02 59.63 -42.47
N GLY A 3 -21.79 58.57 -42.50
CA GLY A 3 -23.25 58.41 -42.51
C GLY A 3 -23.60 56.95 -42.74
N GLU A 4 -24.79 56.64 -42.38
CA GLU A 4 -25.51 55.38 -42.45
C GLU A 4 -25.49 54.69 -43.83
N LYS A 5 -25.57 53.30 -43.78
CA LYS A 5 -26.61 52.60 -44.57
C LYS A 5 -26.91 51.20 -44.00
N LYS A 6 -28.17 51.02 -43.62
CA LYS A 6 -28.83 49.75 -43.35
C LYS A 6 -28.95 48.91 -44.57
N SER A 7 -28.70 47.62 -44.52
CA SER A 7 -29.27 46.65 -45.45
C SER A 7 -29.86 45.48 -44.71
N LYS A 8 -31.15 45.25 -44.93
CA LYS A 8 -31.94 44.08 -44.44
C LYS A 8 -31.54 42.87 -45.30
N GLY A 9 -31.32 41.73 -44.65
CA GLY A 9 -31.11 40.46 -45.33
C GLY A 9 -31.58 39.30 -44.49
N ASN A 10 -32.72 38.77 -44.83
CA ASN A 10 -33.30 37.43 -44.67
C ASN A 10 -32.89 36.56 -43.48
N GLN A 11 -33.88 36.36 -42.58
CA GLN A 11 -33.96 35.25 -41.67
C GLN A 11 -34.28 33.97 -42.46
N ASN A 12 -33.31 33.06 -42.59
CA ASN A 12 -33.59 31.65 -42.87
C ASN A 12 -33.70 30.94 -41.52
N GLN A 13 -34.92 30.61 -41.13
CA GLN A 13 -35.17 29.64 -40.08
C GLN A 13 -34.67 28.26 -40.50
N ILE A 14 -33.58 27.82 -39.90
CA ILE A 14 -33.18 26.41 -39.89
C ILE A 14 -33.96 25.74 -38.78
N THR A 15 -34.95 24.96 -39.15
CA THR A 15 -35.61 23.99 -38.26
C THR A 15 -34.59 22.94 -37.87
N VAL A 16 -34.11 23.03 -36.63
CA VAL A 16 -33.31 21.97 -36.00
C VAL A 16 -34.28 20.86 -35.63
N ASP A 17 -34.27 19.77 -36.40
CA ASP A 17 -34.95 18.53 -36.03
C ASP A 17 -34.53 18.09 -34.65
N ASN A 18 -35.52 17.92 -33.78
CA ASN A 18 -35.37 17.33 -32.44
C ASN A 18 -34.74 15.94 -32.55
N ALA A 19 -33.44 15.86 -32.37
CA ALA A 19 -32.77 14.60 -32.10
C ALA A 19 -33.36 14.04 -30.82
N GLN A 20 -34.13 12.98 -30.95
CA GLN A 20 -34.64 12.18 -29.84
C GLN A 20 -33.50 11.87 -28.85
N SER A 21 -33.55 12.47 -27.66
CA SER A 21 -32.71 12.10 -26.55
C SER A 21 -33.01 10.62 -26.26
N ARG A 22 -32.07 9.75 -26.55
CA ARG A 22 -32.11 8.35 -26.11
C ARG A 22 -32.00 8.42 -24.57
N ASN A 23 -33.14 8.39 -23.88
CA ASN A 23 -33.23 8.14 -22.44
C ASN A 23 -32.74 6.71 -22.19
N THR A 24 -31.43 6.52 -22.08
CA THR A 24 -30.84 5.34 -21.50
C THR A 24 -30.98 5.45 -19.99
N THR A 25 -32.16 5.22 -19.46
CA THR A 25 -32.33 5.03 -18.01
C THR A 25 -31.61 3.74 -17.66
N GLY A 26 -30.45 3.86 -16.97
CA GLY A 26 -29.74 2.72 -16.40
C GLY A 26 -30.65 1.90 -15.49
N PRO A 27 -30.22 0.69 -15.06
CA PRO A 27 -31.04 -0.18 -14.25
C PRO A 27 -31.42 0.49 -12.92
N LYS A 28 -32.67 0.33 -12.50
CA LYS A 28 -33.15 0.84 -11.21
C LYS A 28 -32.63 -0.06 -10.08
N TYR A 29 -31.84 0.51 -9.17
CA TYR A 29 -31.31 -0.23 -8.02
C TYR A 29 -32.37 -0.49 -6.96
N VAL A 30 -32.40 -1.72 -6.45
CA VAL A 30 -33.31 -2.18 -5.40
C VAL A 30 -32.57 -2.98 -4.33
N LYS A 31 -33.03 -2.92 -3.09
CA LYS A 31 -32.51 -3.75 -1.99
C LYS A 31 -33.07 -5.17 -2.09
N SER A 32 -32.45 -6.02 -2.90
CA SER A 32 -32.98 -7.37 -3.19
C SER A 32 -32.06 -8.50 -2.77
N VAL A 33 -30.77 -8.26 -2.61
CA VAL A 33 -29.78 -9.31 -2.31
C VAL A 33 -28.86 -8.91 -1.17
N GLN A 34 -28.37 -9.93 -0.45
CA GLN A 34 -27.35 -9.79 0.60
C GLN A 34 -26.52 -11.06 0.66
N PHE A 35 -25.25 -10.95 1.06
CA PHE A 35 -24.45 -12.13 1.36
C PHE A 35 -24.90 -12.78 2.67
N VAL A 36 -24.87 -14.11 2.69
CA VAL A 36 -25.08 -14.95 3.87
C VAL A 36 -23.73 -15.50 4.32
N TYR A 37 -22.88 -15.85 3.35
CA TYR A 37 -21.53 -16.35 3.59
C TYR A 37 -20.61 -15.97 2.41
N PRO A 38 -19.34 -15.59 2.66
CA PRO A 38 -18.73 -15.36 3.97
C PRO A 38 -19.37 -14.17 4.70
N MET A 39 -19.27 -14.17 6.02
CA MET A 39 -19.64 -13.01 6.83
C MET A 39 -18.57 -11.94 6.78
N LYS A 40 -18.91 -10.74 7.24
CA LYS A 40 -17.96 -9.63 7.30
C LYS A 40 -16.81 -10.01 8.25
N PHE A 41 -15.56 -9.84 7.75
CA PHE A 41 -14.32 -10.18 8.45
C PHE A 41 -14.04 -11.67 8.70
N ASP A 42 -14.83 -12.58 8.14
CA ASP A 42 -14.41 -13.98 8.10
C ASP A 42 -13.02 -14.09 7.48
N THR A 43 -12.22 -15.04 7.98
CA THR A 43 -10.85 -15.25 7.50
C THR A 43 -10.79 -16.56 6.70
N CYS A 44 -10.31 -16.46 5.47
CA CYS A 44 -10.04 -17.56 4.56
C CYS A 44 -8.54 -17.61 4.23
N GLN A 45 -8.12 -18.66 3.54
CA GLN A 45 -6.73 -18.82 3.12
C GLN A 45 -6.60 -18.85 1.59
N PHE A 46 -5.39 -18.59 1.09
CA PHE A 46 -5.06 -18.90 -0.30
C PHE A 46 -5.37 -20.36 -0.62
N ASN A 47 -5.79 -20.62 -1.84
CA ASN A 47 -6.13 -21.96 -2.35
C ASN A 47 -7.33 -22.65 -1.67
N GLU A 48 -7.96 -22.05 -0.67
CA GLU A 48 -9.16 -22.55 -0.03
C GLU A 48 -10.36 -22.49 -0.99
N GLU A 49 -11.23 -23.51 -0.93
CA GLU A 49 -12.53 -23.50 -1.59
C GLU A 49 -13.56 -22.76 -0.76
N LEU A 50 -13.81 -21.50 -1.11
CA LEU A 50 -14.78 -20.66 -0.45
C LEU A 50 -16.19 -20.94 -1.00
N LYS A 51 -17.10 -21.41 -0.16
CA LYS A 51 -18.51 -21.47 -0.46
C LYS A 51 -19.11 -20.07 -0.35
N ILE A 52 -19.57 -19.49 -1.44
CA ILE A 52 -20.24 -18.19 -1.47
C ILE A 52 -21.74 -18.42 -1.46
N VAL A 53 -22.45 -17.80 -0.51
CA VAL A 53 -23.92 -17.91 -0.40
C VAL A 53 -24.52 -16.49 -0.33
N TYR A 54 -25.52 -16.23 -1.16
CA TYR A 54 -26.29 -14.99 -1.08
C TYR A 54 -27.80 -15.27 -1.01
N ALA A 55 -28.52 -14.43 -0.27
CA ALA A 55 -29.97 -14.50 -0.14
C ALA A 55 -30.63 -13.44 -1.01
N ASN A 56 -31.83 -13.77 -1.47
CA ASN A 56 -32.73 -12.88 -2.20
C ASN A 56 -33.89 -12.45 -1.30
N ASN A 57 -34.27 -11.20 -1.34
CA ASN A 57 -35.51 -10.71 -0.77
C ASN A 57 -36.70 -11.31 -1.59
N LYS A 58 -37.62 -11.99 -0.90
CA LYS A 58 -38.74 -12.74 -1.51
C LYS A 58 -39.63 -11.93 -2.46
N HIS A 59 -39.62 -10.59 -2.35
CA HIS A 59 -40.39 -9.71 -3.22
C HIS A 59 -39.83 -9.50 -4.63
N TYR A 60 -38.61 -10.02 -4.89
CA TYR A 60 -37.94 -9.84 -6.17
C TYR A 60 -37.62 -11.20 -6.82
N LYS A 61 -38.10 -11.41 -8.04
CA LYS A 61 -37.66 -12.52 -8.87
C LYS A 61 -36.28 -12.20 -9.44
N ILE A 62 -35.32 -13.11 -9.34
CA ILE A 62 -34.02 -12.99 -9.99
C ILE A 62 -34.09 -13.70 -11.34
N ASP A 63 -33.63 -13.04 -12.41
CA ASP A 63 -33.44 -13.65 -13.73
C ASP A 63 -32.04 -14.24 -13.86
N SER A 64 -31.01 -13.52 -13.39
CA SER A 64 -29.60 -13.94 -13.31
C SER A 64 -28.84 -13.17 -12.26
N ALA A 65 -27.66 -13.66 -11.89
CA ALA A 65 -26.75 -12.89 -11.03
C ALA A 65 -25.28 -13.02 -11.50
N HIS A 66 -24.53 -11.93 -11.38
CA HIS A 66 -23.09 -11.92 -11.61
C HIS A 66 -22.36 -11.83 -10.27
N LEU A 67 -21.39 -12.71 -10.06
CA LEU A 67 -20.49 -12.68 -8.92
C LEU A 67 -19.12 -12.11 -9.31
N PHE A 68 -18.56 -11.29 -8.43
CA PHE A 68 -17.25 -10.67 -8.60
C PHE A 68 -16.40 -10.91 -7.35
N PHE A 69 -15.13 -11.16 -7.57
CA PHE A 69 -14.08 -11.17 -6.56
C PHE A 69 -13.05 -10.08 -6.92
N ASN A 70 -12.80 -9.13 -6.02
CA ASN A 70 -11.92 -7.98 -6.25
C ASN A 70 -12.16 -7.31 -7.60
N GLN A 71 -13.43 -7.02 -7.93
CA GLN A 71 -13.89 -6.39 -9.17
C GLN A 71 -13.83 -7.29 -10.43
N LYS A 72 -13.14 -8.45 -10.39
CA LYS A 72 -13.12 -9.42 -11.49
C LYS A 72 -14.34 -10.33 -11.42
N GLN A 73 -15.08 -10.46 -12.51
CA GLN A 73 -16.21 -11.37 -12.57
C GLN A 73 -15.71 -12.82 -12.52
N ILE A 74 -16.27 -13.60 -11.57
CA ILE A 74 -15.91 -15.01 -11.34
C ILE A 74 -17.01 -15.98 -11.76
N ALA A 75 -18.27 -15.54 -11.82
CA ALA A 75 -19.39 -16.38 -12.25
C ALA A 75 -20.57 -15.56 -12.77
N THR A 76 -21.36 -16.22 -13.64
CA THR A 76 -22.74 -15.86 -13.97
C THR A 76 -23.64 -17.00 -13.51
N LEU A 77 -24.62 -16.69 -12.66
CA LEU A 77 -25.53 -17.64 -12.05
C LEU A 77 -26.92 -17.47 -12.64
N ASP A 78 -27.67 -18.57 -12.75
CA ASP A 78 -29.05 -18.57 -13.20
C ASP A 78 -30.04 -18.07 -12.13
N SER A 79 -31.33 -18.11 -12.45
CA SER A 79 -32.41 -17.63 -11.60
C SER A 79 -32.61 -18.44 -10.31
N ALA A 80 -32.12 -19.67 -10.22
CA ALA A 80 -32.30 -20.57 -9.09
C ALA A 80 -31.08 -20.67 -8.18
N THR A 81 -29.88 -20.49 -8.73
CA THR A 81 -28.60 -20.67 -8.03
C THR A 81 -28.33 -19.57 -7.03
N ARG A 82 -28.05 -19.92 -5.77
CA ARG A 82 -27.74 -19.02 -4.65
C ARG A 82 -26.41 -19.34 -3.98
N GLU A 83 -25.77 -20.40 -4.41
CA GLU A 83 -24.50 -20.89 -3.89
C GLU A 83 -23.49 -21.04 -5.02
N PHE A 84 -22.23 -20.74 -4.73
CA PHE A 84 -21.13 -20.91 -5.66
C PHE A 84 -19.86 -21.25 -4.87
N VAL A 85 -19.08 -22.21 -5.35
CA VAL A 85 -17.79 -22.56 -4.78
C VAL A 85 -16.70 -21.90 -5.61
N PHE A 86 -15.81 -21.14 -4.95
CA PHE A 86 -14.74 -20.39 -5.57
C PHE A 86 -13.41 -20.70 -4.89
N LYS A 87 -12.42 -21.11 -5.66
CA LYS A 87 -11.07 -21.30 -5.15
C LYS A 87 -10.37 -19.96 -5.06
N ILE A 88 -9.98 -19.54 -3.83
CA ILE A 88 -9.33 -18.26 -3.57
C ILE A 88 -7.95 -18.25 -4.24
N PRO A 89 -7.66 -17.28 -5.13
CA PRO A 89 -6.35 -17.19 -5.78
C PRO A 89 -5.28 -16.65 -4.83
N LYS A 90 -4.02 -17.02 -5.07
CA LYS A 90 -2.86 -16.47 -4.38
C LYS A 90 -2.44 -15.13 -5.00
N GLU A 91 -3.30 -14.11 -4.86
CA GLU A 91 -3.09 -12.80 -5.50
C GLU A 91 -2.93 -11.65 -4.49
N LYS A 92 -3.70 -11.67 -3.39
CA LYS A 92 -3.73 -10.57 -2.43
C LYS A 92 -4.10 -11.05 -1.03
N CYS A 93 -3.26 -10.74 -0.05
CA CYS A 93 -3.56 -10.86 1.37
C CYS A 93 -4.45 -9.71 1.88
N GLY A 94 -4.98 -9.87 3.09
CA GLY A 94 -5.76 -8.86 3.77
C GLY A 94 -7.18 -8.77 3.25
N THR A 95 -7.70 -7.56 3.17
CA THR A 95 -9.09 -7.27 2.81
C THR A 95 -9.37 -7.57 1.35
N ASN A 96 -10.25 -8.54 1.12
CA ASN A 96 -10.78 -8.90 -0.19
C ASN A 96 -12.28 -8.66 -0.23
N THR A 97 -12.85 -8.51 -1.43
CA THR A 97 -14.24 -8.09 -1.60
C THR A 97 -14.96 -9.02 -2.58
N LEU A 98 -16.13 -9.51 -2.15
CA LEU A 98 -17.13 -10.11 -3.02
C LEU A 98 -18.20 -9.09 -3.36
N LYS A 99 -18.69 -9.12 -4.60
CA LYS A 99 -19.86 -8.37 -5.04
C LYS A 99 -20.79 -9.27 -5.83
N VAL A 100 -22.08 -9.21 -5.53
CA VAL A 100 -23.14 -9.82 -6.32
C VAL A 100 -23.99 -8.72 -6.94
N ILE A 101 -24.29 -8.87 -8.25
CA ILE A 101 -25.25 -8.04 -8.98
C ILE A 101 -26.33 -8.98 -9.46
N ALA A 102 -27.54 -8.89 -8.88
CA ALA A 102 -28.70 -9.67 -9.28
C ALA A 102 -29.57 -8.85 -10.22
N PHE A 103 -29.91 -9.41 -11.36
CA PHE A 103 -30.78 -8.80 -12.36
C PHE A 103 -32.22 -9.31 -12.18
N HIS A 104 -33.16 -8.37 -12.29
CA HIS A 104 -34.59 -8.60 -12.09
C HIS A 104 -35.40 -8.13 -13.30
N PRO A 105 -36.63 -8.63 -13.48
CA PRO A 105 -37.54 -8.10 -14.50
C PRO A 105 -37.69 -6.57 -14.42
N ASN A 106 -38.09 -5.97 -15.54
CA ASN A 106 -38.36 -4.53 -15.64
C ASN A 106 -37.14 -3.63 -15.35
N ASN A 107 -35.97 -4.01 -15.83
CA ASN A 107 -34.73 -3.25 -15.75
C ASN A 107 -34.36 -2.83 -14.29
N LYS A 108 -34.57 -3.74 -13.32
CA LYS A 108 -34.14 -3.56 -11.93
C LYS A 108 -32.91 -4.39 -11.65
N CYS A 109 -32.05 -3.94 -10.73
CA CYS A 109 -30.94 -4.75 -10.23
C CYS A 109 -30.74 -4.56 -8.73
N GLY A 110 -30.29 -5.63 -8.06
CA GLY A 110 -29.84 -5.62 -6.68
C GLY A 110 -28.34 -5.77 -6.62
N VAL A 111 -27.69 -5.03 -5.72
CA VAL A 111 -26.24 -5.13 -5.50
C VAL A 111 -25.99 -5.36 -4.02
N ALA A 112 -25.12 -6.31 -3.71
CA ALA A 112 -24.55 -6.47 -2.38
C ALA A 112 -23.04 -6.64 -2.49
N THR A 113 -22.33 -6.13 -1.48
CA THR A 113 -20.88 -6.22 -1.36
C THR A 113 -20.55 -6.74 0.03
N GLN A 114 -19.55 -7.64 0.11
CA GLN A 114 -19.09 -8.23 1.36
C GLN A 114 -17.57 -8.25 1.37
N SER A 115 -16.95 -7.72 2.43
CA SER A 115 -15.50 -7.81 2.66
C SER A 115 -15.19 -8.95 3.62
N PHE A 116 -14.10 -9.65 3.38
CA PHE A 116 -13.56 -10.70 4.22
C PHE A 116 -12.02 -10.68 4.13
N ILE A 117 -11.36 -11.41 5.01
CA ILE A 117 -9.89 -11.43 5.08
C ILE A 117 -9.34 -12.68 4.40
N VAL A 118 -8.28 -12.53 3.64
CA VAL A 118 -7.52 -13.63 3.07
C VAL A 118 -6.09 -13.59 3.60
N LYS A 119 -5.59 -14.72 4.09
CA LYS A 119 -4.21 -14.88 4.56
C LYS A 119 -3.49 -16.00 3.82
N PRO A 120 -2.15 -16.07 3.89
CA PRO A 120 -1.38 -17.18 3.35
C PRO A 120 -1.82 -18.54 3.93
N ASP A 121 -1.80 -19.57 3.10
CA ASP A 121 -2.07 -20.97 3.47
C ASP A 121 -0.85 -21.67 4.07
N LYS A 122 0.34 -21.09 3.96
CA LYS A 122 1.60 -21.64 4.45
C LYS A 122 2.32 -20.68 5.36
N ALA A 123 3.05 -21.23 6.34
CA ALA A 123 4.00 -20.46 7.15
C ALA A 123 5.16 -19.97 6.27
N PRO A 124 5.73 -18.80 6.57
CA PRO A 124 6.94 -18.32 5.92
C PRO A 124 8.09 -19.31 6.12
N LYS A 125 8.96 -19.41 5.12
CA LYS A 125 10.15 -20.26 5.21
C LYS A 125 11.20 -19.53 6.05
N SER A 126 11.70 -20.16 7.10
CA SER A 126 12.81 -19.62 7.89
C SER A 126 14.13 -19.73 7.13
N LEU A 127 14.82 -18.60 7.03
CA LEU A 127 16.15 -18.50 6.47
C LEU A 127 17.23 -18.68 7.55
N GLN A 128 18.42 -19.08 7.12
CA GLN A 128 19.63 -19.08 7.94
C GLN A 128 20.51 -17.90 7.53
N TYR A 129 21.26 -17.36 8.49
CA TYR A 129 22.22 -16.29 8.23
C TYR A 129 23.63 -16.66 8.68
N GLN A 130 24.61 -15.97 8.12
CA GLN A 130 26.00 -16.02 8.55
C GLN A 130 26.49 -14.58 8.75
N LEU A 131 26.98 -14.25 9.94
CA LEU A 131 27.65 -12.99 10.20
C LEU A 131 29.00 -12.97 9.49
N VAL A 132 29.16 -12.09 8.51
CA VAL A 132 30.35 -11.98 7.68
C VAL A 132 31.31 -10.95 8.25
N LYS A 133 30.79 -9.76 8.64
CA LYS A 133 31.59 -8.64 9.11
C LYS A 133 30.76 -7.73 10.02
N THR A 134 31.43 -7.13 10.99
CA THR A 134 30.87 -6.10 11.87
C THR A 134 31.64 -4.80 11.68
N TYR A 135 30.95 -3.70 11.59
CA TYR A 135 31.52 -2.36 11.49
C TYR A 135 31.25 -1.58 12.78
N SER A 136 32.16 -0.68 13.13
CA SER A 136 31.92 0.28 14.22
C SER A 136 30.81 1.26 13.84
N HIS A 137 29.99 1.63 14.81
CA HIS A 137 28.90 2.56 14.63
C HIS A 137 28.94 3.67 15.70
N ALA A 138 28.48 4.86 15.34
CA ALA A 138 28.45 5.99 16.27
C ALA A 138 27.40 5.75 17.38
N THR A 139 27.80 5.90 18.64
CA THR A 139 26.95 5.64 19.80
C THR A 139 25.88 6.71 20.05
N ASP A 140 25.99 7.86 19.36
CA ASP A 140 25.03 8.96 19.38
C ASP A 140 23.99 8.87 18.25
N ALA A 141 24.08 7.83 17.43
CA ALA A 141 23.15 7.60 16.33
C ALA A 141 22.00 6.69 16.76
N SER A 142 20.80 7.25 16.92
CA SER A 142 19.57 6.47 17.00
C SER A 142 19.07 6.20 15.59
N THR A 143 19.63 5.14 14.96
CA THR A 143 19.37 4.80 13.55
C THR A 143 17.90 4.47 13.30
N GLN A 144 17.32 5.11 12.29
CA GLN A 144 15.94 4.91 11.86
C GLN A 144 15.84 4.47 10.40
N GLY A 145 16.86 4.70 9.60
CA GLY A 145 16.92 4.23 8.22
C GLY A 145 18.33 4.20 7.70
N LEU A 146 18.65 3.21 6.87
CA LEU A 146 19.96 3.00 6.25
C LEU A 146 19.83 2.77 4.76
N VAL A 147 20.74 3.33 3.98
CA VAL A 147 20.88 3.01 2.55
C VAL A 147 22.35 2.82 2.23
N TYR A 148 22.71 1.70 1.63
CA TYR A 148 24.08 1.42 1.18
C TYR A 148 24.22 1.63 -0.32
N ILE A 149 25.18 2.46 -0.73
CA ILE A 149 25.53 2.69 -2.15
C ILE A 149 27.06 2.76 -2.28
N ASP A 150 27.63 1.82 -2.99
CA ASP A 150 29.05 1.82 -3.39
C ASP A 150 30.06 2.16 -2.26
N GLY A 151 29.94 1.48 -1.12
CA GLY A 151 30.79 1.68 0.06
C GLY A 151 30.36 2.81 0.98
N ILE A 152 29.36 3.57 0.62
CA ILE A 152 28.78 4.67 1.40
C ILE A 152 27.50 4.22 2.07
N ILE A 153 27.37 4.49 3.37
CA ILE A 153 26.11 4.43 4.11
C ILE A 153 25.53 5.83 4.18
N TYR A 154 24.26 5.94 3.79
CA TYR A 154 23.41 7.06 4.15
C TYR A 154 22.56 6.62 5.33
N GLU A 155 22.52 7.43 6.38
CA GLU A 155 21.85 7.09 7.63
C GLU A 155 20.92 8.23 8.06
N GLY A 156 19.66 7.90 8.31
CA GLY A 156 18.69 8.75 9.00
C GLY A 156 18.66 8.39 10.48
N THR A 157 18.82 9.38 11.37
CA THR A 157 18.73 9.15 12.81
C THR A 157 17.53 9.85 13.43
N GLY A 158 17.00 9.28 14.52
CA GLY A 158 15.89 9.80 15.29
C GLY A 158 16.31 10.71 16.46
N ILE A 159 15.36 10.90 17.40
CA ILE A 159 15.42 11.73 18.60
C ILE A 159 15.26 13.23 18.30
N LYS A 160 14.18 13.83 18.83
CA LYS A 160 13.91 15.27 18.69
C LYS A 160 15.07 16.11 19.17
N GLY A 161 15.53 17.07 18.36
CA GLY A 161 16.66 17.93 18.63
C GLY A 161 18.04 17.31 18.38
N GLN A 162 18.08 16.02 17.99
CA GLN A 162 19.32 15.29 17.71
C GLN A 162 19.27 14.53 16.37
N SER A 163 18.12 14.52 15.69
CA SER A 163 17.94 13.84 14.41
C SER A 163 18.88 14.39 13.34
N THR A 164 19.51 13.47 12.60
CA THR A 164 20.48 13.83 11.56
C THR A 164 20.25 13.00 10.29
N LEU A 165 20.72 13.53 9.17
CA LEU A 165 21.00 12.78 7.96
C LEU A 165 22.52 12.72 7.80
N ARG A 166 23.10 11.52 7.67
CA ARG A 166 24.56 11.29 7.64
C ARG A 166 24.97 10.59 6.34
N LYS A 167 26.19 10.90 5.89
CA LYS A 167 26.91 10.21 4.83
C LYS A 167 28.19 9.64 5.41
N ILE A 168 28.38 8.32 5.37
CA ILE A 168 29.43 7.62 6.08
C ILE A 168 30.19 6.71 5.11
N ASP A 169 31.51 6.86 5.07
CA ASP A 169 32.38 5.87 4.45
C ASP A 169 32.45 4.65 5.37
N LEU A 170 31.84 3.54 4.94
CA LEU A 170 31.65 2.36 5.77
C LEU A 170 32.99 1.69 6.13
N GLU A 171 33.92 1.58 5.19
CA GLU A 171 35.19 0.88 5.40
C GLU A 171 36.14 1.66 6.31
N ASN A 172 36.14 2.99 6.20
CA ASN A 172 37.01 3.85 7.01
C ASN A 172 36.30 4.36 8.28
N ASN A 173 35.03 4.03 8.47
CA ASN A 173 34.19 4.52 9.56
C ASN A 173 34.26 6.05 9.71
N LYS A 174 34.17 6.77 8.60
CA LYS A 174 34.35 8.21 8.55
C LYS A 174 33.07 8.91 8.09
N THR A 175 32.54 9.79 8.94
CA THR A 175 31.45 10.68 8.52
C THR A 175 31.97 11.69 7.50
N LEU A 176 31.44 11.63 6.28
CA LEU A 176 31.80 12.50 5.15
C LEU A 176 30.95 13.76 5.11
N ALA A 177 29.67 13.67 5.53
CA ALA A 177 28.74 14.78 5.65
C ALA A 177 27.69 14.46 6.71
N MET A 178 27.17 15.50 7.37
CA MET A 178 26.11 15.41 8.35
C MET A 178 25.25 16.66 8.30
N LEU A 179 23.92 16.48 8.29
CA LEU A 179 22.93 17.54 8.34
C LEU A 179 21.98 17.29 9.51
N GLY A 180 21.83 18.25 10.42
CA GLY A 180 20.84 18.20 11.49
C GLY A 180 19.44 18.56 10.98
N LEU A 181 18.43 17.85 11.44
CA LEU A 181 17.03 18.25 11.26
C LEU A 181 16.68 19.35 12.28
N ASP A 182 15.67 20.17 11.96
CA ASP A 182 15.10 21.10 12.91
C ASP A 182 14.62 20.35 14.17
N SER A 183 14.84 20.92 15.34
CA SER A 183 14.64 20.30 16.65
C SER A 183 13.22 19.80 16.94
N GLN A 184 12.25 20.31 16.21
CA GLN A 184 10.84 19.87 16.32
C GLN A 184 10.60 18.49 15.69
N TYR A 185 11.46 18.02 14.79
CA TYR A 185 11.28 16.77 14.07
C TYR A 185 12.01 15.60 14.72
N PHE A 186 11.39 14.45 14.65
CA PHE A 186 12.04 13.15 14.86
C PHE A 186 12.23 12.52 13.48
N GLY A 187 13.47 12.40 13.01
CA GLY A 187 13.80 11.78 11.72
C GLY A 187 13.57 10.28 11.75
N GLU A 188 13.08 9.74 10.65
CA GLU A 188 12.77 8.33 10.47
C GLU A 188 13.42 7.78 9.20
N GLY A 189 12.84 6.73 8.62
CA GLY A 189 13.34 6.01 7.48
C GLY A 189 13.74 6.89 6.31
N ILE A 190 14.79 6.47 5.62
CA ILE A 190 15.33 7.17 4.44
C ILE A 190 15.37 6.23 3.24
N THR A 191 15.39 6.81 2.05
CA THR A 191 15.76 6.09 0.83
C THR A 191 16.37 7.02 -0.20
N VAL A 192 17.10 6.43 -1.14
CA VAL A 192 17.64 7.15 -2.30
C VAL A 192 16.85 6.77 -3.55
N TYR A 193 16.32 7.77 -4.23
CA TYR A 193 15.70 7.59 -5.55
C TYR A 193 16.29 8.60 -6.53
N LYS A 194 16.97 8.09 -7.55
CA LYS A 194 17.81 8.88 -8.47
C LYS A 194 18.84 9.68 -7.68
N ASP A 195 18.93 10.99 -7.91
CA ASP A 195 19.88 11.90 -7.26
C ASP A 195 19.31 12.55 -6.01
N LYS A 196 18.35 11.94 -5.33
CA LYS A 196 17.63 12.51 -4.18
C LYS A 196 17.56 11.55 -3.01
N ILE A 197 17.72 12.09 -1.79
CA ILE A 197 17.44 11.39 -0.55
C ILE A 197 16.06 11.84 -0.06
N TYR A 198 15.20 10.89 0.26
CA TYR A 198 13.92 11.11 0.92
C TYR A 198 14.07 10.69 2.38
N GLN A 199 13.60 11.51 3.31
CA GLN A 199 13.63 11.23 4.74
C GLN A 199 12.27 11.51 5.35
N LEU A 200 11.72 10.52 6.06
CA LEU A 200 10.46 10.63 6.80
C LEU A 200 10.66 11.32 8.15
N THR A 201 9.54 11.70 8.76
CA THR A 201 9.45 12.07 10.18
C THR A 201 8.45 11.17 10.88
N TRP A 202 8.62 10.89 12.17
CA TRP A 202 7.74 10.00 12.92
C TRP A 202 6.28 10.45 12.91
N THR A 203 5.95 11.53 13.64
CA THR A 203 4.56 11.98 13.85
C THR A 203 4.27 13.36 13.26
N SER A 204 5.26 13.96 12.58
CA SER A 204 5.08 15.29 12.00
C SER A 204 4.47 15.26 10.59
N GLN A 205 4.22 14.07 10.04
CA GLN A 205 3.60 13.85 8.72
C GLN A 205 4.31 14.60 7.59
N LYS A 206 5.65 14.76 7.72
CA LYS A 206 6.50 15.43 6.73
C LYS A 206 7.58 14.50 6.20
N ALA A 207 7.82 14.61 4.90
CA ALA A 207 8.98 14.03 4.24
C ALA A 207 9.86 15.15 3.70
N PHE A 208 11.17 15.07 3.94
CA PHE A 208 12.17 15.96 3.40
C PHE A 208 12.83 15.32 2.19
N VAL A 209 13.14 16.12 1.19
CA VAL A 209 13.84 15.66 -0.01
C VAL A 209 15.10 16.50 -0.18
N TYR A 210 16.25 15.84 -0.19
CA TYR A 210 17.56 16.47 -0.31
C TYR A 210 18.23 16.05 -1.61
N ASP A 211 19.09 16.90 -2.12
CA ASP A 211 20.05 16.53 -3.16
C ASP A 211 21.09 15.54 -2.60
N LEU A 212 21.31 14.42 -3.28
CA LEU A 212 22.18 13.33 -2.82
C LEU A 212 23.65 13.75 -2.67
N ALA A 213 24.13 14.65 -3.51
CA ALA A 213 25.54 15.06 -3.53
C ALA A 213 25.83 16.13 -2.47
N SER A 214 24.98 17.15 -2.37
CA SER A 214 25.21 18.34 -1.56
C SER A 214 24.48 18.34 -0.22
N PHE A 215 23.53 17.42 0.01
CA PHE A 215 22.61 17.42 1.17
C PHE A 215 21.76 18.70 1.28
N THR A 216 21.65 19.47 0.19
CA THR A 216 20.80 20.65 0.16
C THR A 216 19.33 20.23 0.13
N LEU A 217 18.52 20.84 0.98
CA LEU A 217 17.05 20.62 0.98
C LEU A 217 16.46 21.16 -0.33
N LEU A 218 15.79 20.29 -1.09
CA LEU A 218 15.15 20.62 -2.36
C LEU A 218 13.67 20.94 -2.19
N THR A 219 12.96 20.14 -1.41
CA THR A 219 11.51 20.30 -1.17
C THR A 219 11.07 19.49 0.04
N THR A 220 9.84 19.71 0.45
CA THR A 220 9.16 18.89 1.47
C THR A 220 7.80 18.45 0.95
N PHE A 221 7.31 17.33 1.47
CA PHE A 221 5.96 16.83 1.22
C PHE A 221 5.25 16.61 2.55
N ASP A 222 3.94 16.80 2.56
CA ASP A 222 3.08 16.33 3.62
C ASP A 222 2.44 14.99 3.21
N TYR A 223 2.25 14.07 4.15
CA TYR A 223 1.58 12.81 3.91
C TYR A 223 0.47 12.55 4.93
N SER A 224 -0.49 11.68 4.59
CA SER A 224 -1.73 11.49 5.36
C SER A 224 -1.64 10.41 6.44
N MET A 225 -0.62 9.55 6.43
CA MET A 225 -0.40 8.55 7.46
C MET A 225 -0.02 9.25 8.77
N GLU A 226 -0.54 8.78 9.91
CA GLU A 226 -0.28 9.41 11.22
C GLU A 226 1.19 9.32 11.64
N GLN A 227 1.87 8.28 11.17
CA GLN A 227 3.29 8.05 11.43
C GLN A 227 4.03 7.67 10.15
N GLY A 228 5.29 8.03 10.06
CA GLY A 228 6.22 7.53 9.05
C GLY A 228 7.32 6.74 9.74
N TRP A 229 7.60 5.51 9.26
CA TRP A 229 8.62 4.64 9.82
C TRP A 229 9.68 4.33 8.77
N GLY A 230 9.63 3.17 8.12
CA GLY A 230 10.61 2.80 7.10
C GLY A 230 10.27 3.33 5.71
N LEU A 231 11.28 3.42 4.86
CA LEU A 231 11.14 3.89 3.49
C LEU A 231 12.16 3.20 2.58
N THR A 232 11.71 2.61 1.48
CA THR A 232 12.60 2.05 0.46
C THR A 232 12.19 2.42 -0.96
N THR A 233 13.10 2.25 -1.92
CA THR A 233 12.85 2.48 -3.34
C THR A 233 12.57 1.17 -4.07
N MET A 234 11.43 1.08 -4.77
CA MET A 234 11.05 -0.06 -5.59
C MET A 234 10.74 0.38 -7.03
N GLY A 235 11.72 0.25 -7.91
CA GLY A 235 11.62 0.67 -9.30
C GLY A 235 11.35 2.18 -9.43
N ALA A 236 10.19 2.56 -9.97
CA ALA A 236 9.79 3.96 -10.12
C ALA A 236 8.93 4.50 -8.96
N LYS A 237 8.85 3.78 -7.84
CA LYS A 237 8.02 4.12 -6.67
C LYS A 237 8.85 4.09 -5.40
N LEU A 238 8.35 4.76 -4.37
CA LEU A 238 8.78 4.56 -3.00
C LEU A 238 7.79 3.62 -2.31
N VAL A 239 8.26 2.90 -1.28
CA VAL A 239 7.42 2.10 -0.40
C VAL A 239 7.68 2.54 1.03
N MET A 240 6.63 2.86 1.75
CA MET A 240 6.66 3.38 3.12
C MET A 240 5.91 2.45 4.07
N SER A 241 6.41 2.27 5.28
CA SER A 241 5.72 1.68 6.43
C SER A 241 5.30 2.76 7.43
N ASP A 242 4.33 2.43 8.30
CA ASP A 242 3.80 3.31 9.34
C ASP A 242 3.64 2.60 10.70
N GLY A 243 4.28 1.44 10.86
CA GLY A 243 4.15 0.59 12.04
C GLY A 243 2.90 -0.30 12.05
N SER A 244 1.97 -0.12 11.14
CA SER A 244 0.85 -1.05 10.93
C SER A 244 1.29 -2.25 10.09
N HIS A 245 0.33 -3.03 9.61
CA HIS A 245 0.54 -4.08 8.62
C HIS A 245 0.42 -3.58 7.17
N ASN A 246 0.37 -2.27 6.95
CA ASN A 246 0.26 -1.68 5.62
C ASN A 246 1.62 -1.26 5.09
N LEU A 247 1.83 -1.49 3.80
CA LEU A 247 2.88 -0.89 2.99
C LEU A 247 2.24 0.04 1.96
N TYR A 248 2.68 1.30 1.94
CA TYR A 248 2.17 2.33 1.05
C TYR A 248 3.11 2.54 -0.11
N HIS A 249 2.68 2.23 -1.32
CA HIS A 249 3.41 2.57 -2.53
C HIS A 249 3.13 4.02 -2.90
N LEU A 250 4.16 4.85 -3.02
CA LEU A 250 4.07 6.28 -3.24
C LEU A 250 4.63 6.67 -4.60
N ASP A 251 4.03 7.69 -5.22
CA ASP A 251 4.65 8.42 -6.33
C ASP A 251 5.77 9.32 -5.77
N PRO A 252 7.03 9.19 -6.23
CA PRO A 252 8.14 9.97 -5.68
C PRO A 252 8.07 11.47 -5.97
N ASN A 253 7.32 11.92 -7.00
CA ASN A 253 7.23 13.33 -7.36
C ASN A 253 6.11 14.06 -6.61
N LEU A 254 5.05 13.33 -6.23
CA LEU A 254 3.88 13.88 -5.54
C LEU A 254 3.80 13.44 -4.08
N PHE A 255 4.56 12.43 -3.70
CA PHE A 255 4.51 11.74 -2.40
C PHE A 255 3.10 11.26 -2.02
N SER A 256 2.31 10.94 -3.03
CA SER A 256 0.92 10.47 -2.88
C SER A 256 0.82 8.96 -2.97
N VAL A 257 -0.08 8.36 -2.17
CA VAL A 257 -0.34 6.92 -2.18
C VAL A 257 -0.98 6.50 -3.49
N VAL A 258 -0.35 5.58 -4.20
CA VAL A 258 -0.87 4.99 -5.45
C VAL A 258 -1.40 3.57 -5.26
N LYS A 259 -0.94 2.87 -4.21
CA LYS A 259 -1.42 1.53 -3.83
C LYS A 259 -1.10 1.29 -2.36
N THR A 260 -1.98 0.59 -1.65
CA THR A 260 -1.71 0.03 -0.33
C THR A 260 -1.71 -1.49 -0.41
N VAL A 261 -0.76 -2.12 0.25
CA VAL A 261 -0.62 -3.58 0.37
C VAL A 261 -0.67 -3.95 1.84
N GLU A 262 -1.60 -4.83 2.21
CA GLU A 262 -1.74 -5.36 3.57
C GLU A 262 -0.83 -6.59 3.71
N VAL A 263 0.02 -6.62 4.72
CA VAL A 263 1.03 -7.67 4.94
C VAL A 263 0.52 -8.71 5.92
N PHE A 264 0.52 -9.97 5.48
CA PHE A 264 0.05 -11.10 6.26
C PHE A 264 1.02 -12.28 6.17
N ASP A 265 1.13 -13.00 7.27
CA ASP A 265 1.60 -14.38 7.28
C ASP A 265 0.42 -15.37 7.51
N ASN A 266 0.71 -16.65 7.68
CA ASN A 266 -0.31 -17.68 7.89
C ASN A 266 -1.04 -17.56 9.24
N LYS A 267 -0.54 -16.75 10.17
CA LYS A 267 -1.17 -16.49 11.48
C LYS A 267 -2.12 -15.30 11.41
N GLY A 268 -1.79 -14.28 10.59
CA GLY A 268 -2.61 -13.08 10.46
C GLY A 268 -1.82 -11.87 9.95
N PRO A 269 -2.28 -10.64 10.25
CA PRO A 269 -1.56 -9.42 9.87
C PRO A 269 -0.22 -9.31 10.61
N VAL A 270 0.83 -8.90 9.89
CA VAL A 270 2.15 -8.63 10.45
C VAL A 270 2.28 -7.12 10.68
N THR A 271 2.22 -6.72 11.94
CA THR A 271 2.32 -5.32 12.38
C THR A 271 3.74 -4.95 12.77
N ASN A 272 3.96 -3.69 13.17
CA ASN A 272 5.25 -3.15 13.56
C ASN A 272 6.30 -3.24 12.45
N LEU A 273 5.86 -3.22 11.18
CA LEU A 273 6.78 -3.11 10.05
C LEU A 273 7.50 -1.77 10.14
N ASN A 274 8.83 -1.82 10.25
CA ASN A 274 9.67 -0.65 10.47
C ASN A 274 10.56 -0.38 9.24
N GLU A 275 11.86 -0.37 9.42
CA GLU A 275 12.82 -0.11 8.36
C GLU A 275 12.66 -1.10 7.21
N LEU A 276 12.78 -0.60 5.97
CA LEU A 276 12.47 -1.34 4.75
C LEU A 276 13.64 -1.34 3.78
N GLU A 277 13.89 -2.51 3.15
CA GLU A 277 14.79 -2.61 2.00
C GLU A 277 14.16 -3.42 0.86
N TYR A 278 14.33 -2.96 -0.38
CA TYR A 278 13.89 -3.70 -1.56
C TYR A 278 15.06 -4.49 -2.16
N ILE A 279 15.07 -5.81 -1.94
CA ILE A 279 16.16 -6.69 -2.33
C ILE A 279 15.62 -7.83 -3.18
N ASN A 280 16.18 -8.02 -4.38
CA ASN A 280 15.87 -9.13 -5.28
C ASN A 280 14.37 -9.37 -5.54
N GLY A 281 13.60 -8.29 -5.68
CA GLY A 281 12.18 -8.38 -6.00
C GLY A 281 11.25 -8.44 -4.79
N TYR A 282 11.77 -8.47 -3.57
CA TYR A 282 11.02 -8.57 -2.32
C TYR A 282 11.30 -7.38 -1.40
N ILE A 283 10.34 -7.05 -0.54
CA ILE A 283 10.53 -6.07 0.53
C ILE A 283 10.96 -6.82 1.79
N TRP A 284 12.10 -6.43 2.33
CA TRP A 284 12.60 -6.87 3.62
C TRP A 284 12.20 -5.83 4.65
N ALA A 285 11.63 -6.23 5.76
CA ALA A 285 11.18 -5.32 6.80
C ALA A 285 11.57 -5.84 8.18
N ASN A 286 12.10 -4.96 9.01
CA ASN A 286 12.25 -5.23 10.44
C ASN A 286 10.87 -5.22 11.09
N GLU A 287 10.58 -6.21 11.93
CA GLU A 287 9.44 -6.19 12.84
C GLU A 287 9.91 -5.58 14.18
N TRP A 288 9.55 -4.32 14.42
CA TRP A 288 10.02 -3.55 15.56
C TRP A 288 9.73 -4.23 16.89
N LEU A 289 10.68 -4.15 17.83
CA LEU A 289 10.72 -4.83 19.14
C LEU A 289 10.82 -6.36 19.05
N THR A 290 11.21 -6.90 17.92
CA THR A 290 11.48 -8.34 17.76
C THR A 290 12.87 -8.57 17.15
N ASP A 291 13.31 -9.82 17.11
CA ASP A 291 14.49 -10.24 16.36
C ASP A 291 14.14 -10.78 14.97
N ARG A 292 12.99 -10.38 14.41
CA ARG A 292 12.45 -10.90 13.16
C ARG A 292 12.58 -9.88 12.03
N ILE A 293 13.10 -10.34 10.90
CA ILE A 293 12.99 -9.67 9.61
C ILE A 293 12.05 -10.50 8.75
N VAL A 294 11.06 -9.88 8.14
CA VAL A 294 10.11 -10.53 7.22
C VAL A 294 10.44 -10.17 5.78
N ILE A 295 10.32 -11.16 4.90
CA ILE A 295 10.51 -11.01 3.46
C ILE A 295 9.13 -11.10 2.80
N ILE A 296 8.71 -10.01 2.17
CA ILE A 296 7.35 -9.75 1.74
C ILE A 296 7.29 -9.69 0.22
N ASP A 297 6.35 -10.41 -0.38
CA ASP A 297 5.98 -10.22 -1.78
C ASP A 297 5.24 -8.87 -1.93
N PRO A 298 5.78 -7.90 -2.68
CA PRO A 298 5.22 -6.55 -2.78
C PRO A 298 3.90 -6.47 -3.58
N GLN A 299 3.50 -7.56 -4.24
CA GLN A 299 2.26 -7.60 -5.00
C GLN A 299 1.10 -8.12 -4.15
N SER A 300 1.31 -9.24 -3.48
CA SER A 300 0.29 -9.93 -2.68
C SER A 300 0.25 -9.49 -1.22
N GLY A 301 1.36 -9.00 -0.65
CA GLY A 301 1.53 -8.76 0.77
C GLY A 301 1.80 -10.02 1.60
N GLU A 302 2.04 -11.16 0.95
CA GLU A 302 2.40 -12.39 1.64
C GLU A 302 3.82 -12.31 2.21
N VAL A 303 3.98 -12.67 3.48
CA VAL A 303 5.31 -12.97 4.05
C VAL A 303 5.70 -14.36 3.58
N ILE A 304 6.65 -14.41 2.65
CA ILE A 304 7.10 -15.66 2.01
C ILE A 304 8.24 -16.34 2.79
N GLU A 305 9.12 -15.53 3.37
CA GLU A 305 10.28 -15.97 4.15
C GLU A 305 10.45 -15.08 5.37
N GLU A 306 11.19 -15.58 6.35
CA GLU A 306 11.55 -14.85 7.56
C GLU A 306 12.99 -15.15 7.96
N LEU A 307 13.64 -14.18 8.59
CA LEU A 307 14.96 -14.31 9.18
C LEU A 307 14.85 -14.00 10.67
N LEU A 308 15.25 -14.96 11.51
CA LEU A 308 15.24 -14.81 12.97
C LEU A 308 16.69 -14.61 13.45
N LEU A 309 16.92 -13.55 14.22
CA LEU A 309 18.24 -13.09 14.67
C LEU A 309 18.41 -13.08 16.21
N PRO A 310 17.90 -14.08 16.96
CA PRO A 310 17.84 -14.00 18.42
C PRO A 310 19.23 -13.92 19.09
N ASN A 311 20.28 -14.33 18.39
CA ASN A 311 21.65 -14.39 18.89
C ASN A 311 22.60 -13.42 18.16
N LEU A 312 22.07 -12.47 17.38
CA LEU A 312 22.89 -11.50 16.67
C LEU A 312 23.63 -10.57 17.65
N LEU A 313 22.93 -10.15 18.71
CA LEU A 313 23.51 -9.36 19.79
C LEU A 313 23.72 -10.20 21.03
N THR A 314 24.84 -10.01 21.73
CA THR A 314 25.08 -10.59 23.04
C THR A 314 24.15 -9.99 24.10
N ALA A 315 23.98 -10.66 25.24
CA ALA A 315 23.17 -10.12 26.34
C ALA A 315 23.67 -8.75 26.85
N SER A 316 24.99 -8.53 26.81
CA SER A 316 25.59 -7.24 27.22
C SER A 316 25.36 -6.12 26.20
N GLU A 317 25.25 -6.45 24.93
CA GLU A 317 24.90 -5.48 23.88
C GLU A 317 23.42 -5.13 23.94
N ARG A 318 22.53 -6.11 24.11
CA ARG A 318 21.09 -5.87 24.30
C ARG A 318 20.77 -4.99 25.51
N ALA A 319 21.53 -5.13 26.60
CA ALA A 319 21.32 -4.34 27.81
C ALA A 319 21.70 -2.85 27.64
N LYS A 320 22.29 -2.46 26.49
CA LYS A 320 22.67 -1.09 26.18
C LYS A 320 21.69 -0.42 25.20
N LEU A 321 20.74 -1.17 24.65
CA LEU A 321 19.67 -0.67 23.80
C LEU A 321 18.50 -0.15 24.63
#